data_f82bf714b0177f159003f6916d7204a5
#
_entry.id   f82bf714b0177f159003f6916d7204a5
#
_cell.length_a   1.000
_cell.length_b   1.000
_cell.length_c   1.000
_cell.angle_alpha   90.00
_cell.angle_beta   90.00
_cell.angle_gamma   90.00
#
_symmetry.space_group_name_H-M   'P 1'
#
loop_
_entity.id
_entity.type
_entity.pdbx_description
1 polymer ?
#
loop_
_entity_poly.entity_id
_entity_poly.type
_entity_poly.pdbx_seq_one_letter_code
_entity_poly.pdbx_strand_id
1 'polypeptide(L)'
;LSSEVLFDGKELAGKYEGNFDGMVIHSSGNIFTSGPGGLLIISPQGKLLAKINFGHITNCTLDAKEEFLYVTGFLNNPKVFRLKLKT
;
A
#
# COMPACT_ATOMS: atom_id res chain seq x y z
N LEU A 1 -19.85 -11.33 15.28
CA LEU A 1 -18.88 -10.55 14.52
C LEU A 1 -17.72 -10.14 15.42
N SER A 2 -16.52 -10.38 15.00
CA SER A 2 -15.32 -9.97 15.73
C SER A 2 -14.39 -9.19 14.80
N SER A 3 -13.46 -8.47 15.38
CA SER A 3 -12.46 -7.72 14.61
C SER A 3 -11.10 -7.87 15.27
N GLU A 4 -10.07 -7.66 14.44
CA GLU A 4 -8.70 -7.63 14.95
C GLU A 4 -7.91 -6.60 14.16
N VAL A 5 -6.88 -6.03 14.79
CA VAL A 5 -5.94 -5.16 14.11
C VAL A 5 -4.92 -6.05 13.42
N LEU A 6 -4.95 -6.08 12.09
CA LEU A 6 -4.00 -6.88 11.32
C LEU A 6 -2.61 -6.26 11.32
N PHE A 7 -2.53 -4.94 11.15
CA PHE A 7 -1.28 -4.20 11.11
C PHE A 7 -1.51 -2.82 11.72
N ASP A 8 -0.67 -2.43 12.68
CA ASP A 8 -0.75 -1.13 13.33
C ASP A 8 0.35 -0.23 12.77
N GLY A 9 -0.05 0.86 12.14
CA GLY A 9 0.86 1.81 11.51
C GLY A 9 1.36 2.91 12.45
N LYS A 10 1.15 2.80 13.75
CA LYS A 10 1.47 3.86 14.69
C LYS A 10 2.95 4.26 14.65
N GLU A 11 3.85 3.30 14.59
CA GLU A 11 5.29 3.60 14.52
C GLU A 11 5.65 4.34 13.24
N LEU A 12 5.09 3.89 12.11
CA LEU A 12 5.36 4.54 10.84
C LEU A 12 4.78 5.95 10.80
N ALA A 13 3.59 6.13 11.38
CA ALA A 13 2.96 7.44 11.42
C ALA A 13 3.77 8.43 12.24
N GLY A 14 4.55 7.96 13.19
CA GLY A 14 5.44 8.82 13.96
C GLY A 14 6.70 9.25 13.21
N LYS A 15 7.01 8.59 12.09
CA LYS A 15 8.23 8.86 11.30
C LYS A 15 7.94 9.44 9.93
N TYR A 16 6.78 9.14 9.36
CA TYR A 16 6.44 9.47 7.98
C TYR A 16 5.06 10.08 7.91
N GLU A 17 4.86 10.93 6.92
CA GLU A 17 3.56 11.50 6.63
C GLU A 17 2.71 10.52 5.82
N GLY A 18 1.39 10.67 5.93
CA GLY A 18 0.43 9.89 5.18
C GLY A 18 -0.42 9.03 6.08
N ASN A 19 -1.53 8.58 5.53
CA ASN A 19 -2.50 7.74 6.21
C ASN A 19 -2.84 6.54 5.35
N PHE A 20 -3.45 5.55 5.97
CA PHE A 20 -4.09 4.47 5.22
C PHE A 20 -5.32 5.05 4.54
N ASP A 21 -5.36 4.96 3.23
CA ASP A 21 -6.44 5.56 2.45
C ASP A 21 -7.05 4.54 1.49
N GLY A 22 -6.26 3.97 0.60
CA GLY A 22 -6.74 2.96 -0.31
C GLY A 22 -5.93 1.68 -0.24
N MET A 23 -6.57 0.55 -0.49
CA MET A 23 -5.87 -0.73 -0.48
C MET A 23 -6.47 -1.72 -1.46
N VAL A 24 -5.69 -2.72 -1.83
CA VAL A 24 -6.13 -3.82 -2.67
C VAL A 24 -5.45 -5.08 -2.18
N ILE A 25 -6.13 -6.21 -2.34
CA ILE A 25 -5.62 -7.52 -1.94
C ILE A 25 -5.27 -8.32 -3.19
N HIS A 26 -4.01 -8.73 -3.27
CA HIS A 26 -3.52 -9.59 -4.34
C HIS A 26 -4.04 -11.03 -4.12
N SER A 27 -4.13 -11.81 -5.19
CA SER A 27 -4.60 -13.20 -5.07
C SER A 27 -3.74 -14.06 -4.14
N SER A 28 -2.48 -13.68 -3.94
CA SER A 28 -1.60 -14.36 -2.97
C SER A 28 -2.01 -14.10 -1.52
N GLY A 29 -2.91 -13.15 -1.29
CA GLY A 29 -3.30 -12.72 0.04
C GLY A 29 -2.53 -11.52 0.55
N ASN A 30 -1.47 -11.12 -0.13
CA ASN A 30 -0.72 -9.92 0.25
C ASN A 30 -1.55 -8.67 0.01
N ILE A 31 -1.41 -7.72 0.90
CA ILE A 31 -2.17 -6.47 0.88
C ILE A 31 -1.25 -5.35 0.42
N PHE A 32 -1.68 -4.63 -0.60
CA PHE A 32 -1.02 -3.40 -1.03
C PHE A 32 -1.87 -2.23 -0.54
N THR A 33 -1.29 -1.34 0.23
CA THR A 33 -2.05 -0.23 0.80
C THR A 33 -1.23 1.04 0.82
N SER A 34 -1.91 2.17 0.62
CA SER A 34 -1.30 3.44 0.96
C SER A 34 -1.13 3.51 2.47
N GLY A 35 -0.11 4.19 2.93
CA GLY A 35 0.14 4.32 4.35
C GLY A 35 1.20 5.37 4.63
N PRO A 36 1.57 5.52 5.90
CA PRO A 36 2.63 6.46 6.24
C PRO A 36 3.92 6.12 5.48
N GLY A 37 4.43 7.09 4.72
CA GLY A 37 5.66 6.96 3.96
C GLY A 37 5.51 6.45 2.55
N GLY A 38 4.32 6.01 2.13
CA GLY A 38 4.11 5.57 0.75
C GLY A 38 3.29 4.31 0.61
N LEU A 39 3.80 3.35 -0.16
CA LEU A 39 3.13 2.08 -0.39
C LEU A 39 3.65 1.04 0.57
N LEU A 40 2.74 0.38 1.27
CA LEU A 40 3.08 -0.72 2.17
C LEU A 40 2.58 -2.04 1.59
N ILE A 41 3.39 -3.07 1.73
CA ILE A 41 3.01 -4.43 1.36
C ILE A 41 2.99 -5.26 2.63
N ILE A 42 1.81 -5.80 2.95
CA ILE A 42 1.57 -6.49 4.21
C ILE A 42 1.12 -7.90 3.91
N SER A 43 1.69 -8.87 4.61
CA SER A 43 1.32 -10.28 4.43
C SER A 43 -0.06 -10.57 5.01
N PRO A 44 -0.67 -11.72 4.62
CA PRO A 44 -1.94 -12.13 5.23
C PRO A 44 -1.87 -12.29 6.75
N GLN A 45 -0.68 -12.49 7.30
CA GLN A 45 -0.48 -12.63 8.74
C GLN A 45 -0.25 -11.28 9.44
N GLY A 46 -0.25 -10.20 8.68
CA GLY A 46 -0.07 -8.87 9.25
C GLY A 46 1.38 -8.42 9.37
N LYS A 47 2.28 -9.05 8.66
CA LYS A 47 3.69 -8.67 8.68
C LYS A 47 4.00 -7.70 7.56
N LEU A 48 4.72 -6.63 7.89
CA LEU A 48 5.17 -5.67 6.87
C LEU A 48 6.28 -6.31 6.04
N LEU A 49 6.01 -6.55 4.76
CA LEU A 49 6.97 -7.17 3.85
C LEU A 49 7.85 -6.14 3.16
N ALA A 50 7.29 -4.98 2.83
CA ALA A 50 8.03 -3.93 2.14
C ALA A 50 7.35 -2.60 2.32
N LYS A 51 8.14 -1.54 2.24
CA LYS A 51 7.66 -0.17 2.18
C LYS A 51 8.35 0.49 1.00
N ILE A 52 7.57 1.00 0.06
CA ILE A 52 8.09 1.69 -1.10
C ILE A 52 7.81 3.17 -0.93
N ASN A 53 8.87 3.95 -0.89
CA ASN A 53 8.78 5.36 -0.59
C ASN A 53 8.36 6.15 -1.82
N PHE A 54 7.06 6.39 -1.94
CA PHE A 54 6.49 7.27 -2.96
C PHE A 54 6.11 8.62 -2.39
N GLY A 55 6.31 8.81 -1.09
CA GLY A 55 5.73 9.93 -0.39
C GLY A 55 4.25 9.71 -0.17
N HIS A 56 3.45 10.74 -0.36
CA HIS A 56 2.01 10.66 -0.08
C HIS A 56 1.27 10.05 -1.26
N ILE A 57 0.70 8.88 -1.06
CA ILE A 57 -0.16 8.25 -2.06
C ILE A 57 -1.56 8.06 -1.49
N THR A 58 -2.56 7.94 -2.36
CA THR A 58 -3.96 7.92 -1.96
C THR A 58 -4.64 6.60 -2.22
N ASN A 59 -4.25 5.88 -3.29
CA ASN A 59 -4.93 4.64 -3.62
C ASN A 59 -4.04 3.79 -4.52
N CYS A 60 -4.41 2.53 -4.63
CA CYS A 60 -3.75 1.61 -5.55
C CYS A 60 -4.76 0.58 -6.05
N THR A 61 -4.45 -0.02 -7.19
CA THR A 61 -5.30 -1.07 -7.75
C THR A 61 -4.44 -1.99 -8.62
N LEU A 62 -4.92 -3.21 -8.81
CA LEU A 62 -4.26 -4.21 -9.64
C LEU A 62 -4.98 -4.31 -10.99
N ASP A 63 -4.22 -4.64 -12.05
CA ASP A 63 -4.87 -5.00 -13.30
C ASP A 63 -5.43 -6.42 -13.19
N ALA A 64 -6.21 -6.83 -14.19
CA ALA A 64 -6.94 -8.11 -14.14
C ALA A 64 -6.01 -9.32 -13.99
N LYS A 65 -4.80 -9.24 -14.53
CA LYS A 65 -3.84 -10.34 -14.47
C LYS A 65 -2.87 -10.21 -13.29
N GLU A 66 -3.02 -9.14 -12.50
CA GLU A 66 -2.13 -8.87 -11.37
C GLU A 66 -0.66 -8.78 -11.77
N GLU A 67 -0.39 -8.32 -12.98
CA GLU A 67 0.98 -8.10 -13.44
C GLU A 67 1.48 -6.72 -13.06
N PHE A 68 0.57 -5.77 -12.91
CA PHE A 68 0.89 -4.39 -12.58
C PHE A 68 0.07 -3.89 -11.42
N LEU A 69 0.68 -3.07 -10.61
CA LEU A 69 0.01 -2.29 -9.59
C LEU A 69 0.01 -0.83 -10.05
N TYR A 70 -1.16 -0.22 -10.04
CA TYR A 70 -1.31 1.19 -10.37
C TYR A 70 -1.52 1.97 -9.08
N VAL A 71 -0.77 3.04 -8.92
CA VAL A 71 -0.77 3.84 -7.70
C VAL A 71 -1.03 5.29 -8.05
N THR A 72 -1.98 5.90 -7.35
CA THR A 72 -2.23 7.33 -7.48
C THR A 72 -1.58 8.06 -6.33
N GLY A 73 -0.96 9.17 -6.63
CA GLY A 73 -0.30 9.97 -5.62
C GLY A 73 -0.16 11.41 -6.04
N PHE A 74 0.04 12.25 -5.05
CA PHE A 74 0.28 13.65 -5.31
C PHE A 74 1.19 14.19 -4.22
N LEU A 75 2.35 14.60 -4.57
CA LEU A 75 3.16 15.46 -3.75
C LEU A 75 3.01 16.83 -4.33
N ASN A 76 3.94 17.24 -5.13
CA ASN A 76 3.84 18.53 -5.81
C ASN A 76 3.23 18.39 -7.20
N ASN A 77 3.22 17.19 -7.74
CA ASN A 77 2.70 16.87 -9.07
C ASN A 77 1.82 15.62 -8.98
N PRO A 78 0.50 15.75 -9.22
CA PRO A 78 -0.36 14.55 -9.24
C PRO A 78 0.07 13.60 -10.33
N LYS A 79 0.24 12.33 -9.99
CA LYS A 79 0.72 11.32 -10.92
C LYS A 79 0.03 9.99 -10.72
N VAL A 80 -0.01 9.21 -11.80
CA VAL A 80 -0.35 7.80 -11.74
C VAL A 80 0.93 7.02 -12.04
N PHE A 81 1.31 6.15 -11.13
CA PHE A 81 2.47 5.28 -11.29
C PHE A 81 2.03 3.88 -11.62
N ARG A 82 2.83 3.18 -12.40
CA ARG A 82 2.60 1.77 -12.69
C ARG A 82 3.84 0.99 -12.28
N LEU A 83 3.62 -0.01 -11.45
CA LEU A 83 4.68 -0.88 -10.95
C LEU A 83 4.47 -2.27 -11.50
N LYS A 84 5.51 -2.85 -12.10
CA LYS A 84 5.44 -4.24 -12.55
C LYS A 84 5.74 -5.15 -11.38
N LEU A 85 4.84 -6.08 -11.12
CA LEU A 85 5.01 -7.03 -10.04
C LEU A 85 5.78 -8.24 -10.55
N LYS A 86 6.59 -8.81 -9.66
CA LYS A 86 7.28 -10.06 -9.96
C LYS A 86 6.31 -11.22 -9.79
N THR A 87 6.33 -12.11 -10.72
CA THR A 87 5.57 -13.35 -10.63
C THR A 87 6.40 -14.47 -10.02
#